data_36c295a5d087db0050ac43d3c362fcea
#
_entry.id   36c295a5d087db0050ac43d3c362fcea
#
_cell.length_a   1.000
_cell.length_b   1.000
_cell.length_c   1.000
_cell.angle_alpha   90.00
_cell.angle_beta   90.00
_cell.angle_gamma   90.00
#
_symmetry.space_group_name_H-M   'P 1'
#
loop_
_entity.id
_entity.type
_entity.pdbx_description
1 polymer ?
#
loop_
_entity_poly.entity_id
_entity_poly.type
_entity_poly.pdbx_seq_one_letter_code
_entity_poly.pdbx_strand_id
1 'polypeptide(L)'
;MYKSLKFFLEEELESVKEAGLFKRERVITSPQGAQVHVENTDEVVIMCANNYLGLSSHPDVIKASKDALDTHGFGMSSVRFICGTQDIHKELERKIAEFYHTEDTILYAAAFDANGGLFEPLFGPEDAIISDELNLSLIHISEPTRR
;
A
#
# COMPACT_ATOMS: atom_id res chain seq x y z
N MET A 1 21.23 26.96 -7.78
CA MET A 1 20.02 26.08 -7.83
C MET A 1 19.74 25.41 -6.46
N TYR A 2 20.61 24.56 -5.89
CA TYR A 2 20.36 23.89 -4.61
C TYR A 2 20.09 24.85 -3.42
N LYS A 3 20.87 25.92 -3.27
CA LYS A 3 20.71 26.89 -2.16
C LYS A 3 19.36 27.63 -2.21
N SER A 4 18.87 27.98 -3.38
CA SER A 4 17.57 28.66 -3.53
C SER A 4 16.41 27.71 -3.26
N LEU A 5 16.52 26.44 -3.68
CA LEU A 5 15.53 25.41 -3.37
C LEU A 5 15.50 25.11 -1.86
N LYS A 6 16.66 25.02 -1.23
CA LYS A 6 16.74 24.79 0.22
C LYS A 6 16.02 25.90 1.00
N PHE A 7 16.29 27.16 0.67
CA PHE A 7 15.65 28.29 1.33
C PHE A 7 14.12 28.26 1.16
N PHE A 8 13.64 28.02 -0.05
CA PHE A 8 12.22 27.84 -0.32
C PHE A 8 11.59 26.70 0.53
N LEU A 9 12.24 25.54 0.58
CA LEU A 9 11.73 24.41 1.37
C LEU A 9 11.74 24.67 2.88
N GLU A 10 12.72 25.43 3.38
CA GLU A 10 12.78 25.83 4.79
C GLU A 10 11.63 26.78 5.15
N GLU A 11 11.30 27.75 4.28
CA GLU A 11 10.15 28.66 4.46
C GLU A 11 8.82 27.88 4.43
N GLU A 12 8.63 26.98 3.47
CA GLU A 12 7.44 26.14 3.38
C GLU A 12 7.26 25.25 4.63
N LEU A 13 8.34 24.62 5.10
CA LEU A 13 8.30 23.80 6.31
C LEU A 13 7.95 24.62 7.56
N GLU A 14 8.42 25.85 7.66
CA GLU A 14 8.08 26.73 8.78
C GLU A 14 6.60 27.15 8.72
N SER A 15 6.10 27.49 7.54
CA SER A 15 4.67 27.76 7.32
C SER A 15 3.78 26.59 7.73
N VAL A 16 4.17 25.37 7.36
CA VAL A 16 3.46 24.13 7.77
C VAL A 16 3.48 23.93 9.28
N LYS A 17 4.57 24.27 9.97
CA LYS A 17 4.66 24.21 11.44
C LYS A 17 3.78 25.26 12.12
N GLU A 18 3.84 26.50 11.65
CA GLU A 18 3.01 27.61 12.15
C GLU A 18 1.53 27.34 11.98
N ALA A 19 1.14 26.70 10.87
CA ALA A 19 -0.23 26.24 10.62
C ALA A 19 -0.65 25.03 11.49
N GLY A 20 0.23 24.46 12.30
CA GLY A 20 -0.04 23.27 13.11
C GLY A 20 -0.21 21.98 12.29
N LEU A 21 0.19 21.97 11.05
CA LEU A 21 0.06 20.85 10.12
C LEU A 21 1.26 19.89 10.13
N PHE A 22 2.36 20.31 10.76
CA PHE A 22 3.57 19.50 10.82
C PHE A 22 3.37 18.31 11.76
N LYS A 23 3.39 17.11 11.20
CA LYS A 23 3.28 15.85 11.95
C LYS A 23 4.66 15.26 12.20
N ARG A 24 4.95 14.98 13.47
CA ARG A 24 6.16 14.21 13.83
C ARG A 24 5.84 12.73 13.78
N GLU A 25 6.67 11.98 13.10
CA GLU A 25 6.58 10.52 13.06
C GLU A 25 6.92 9.94 14.45
N ARG A 26 6.18 8.89 14.82
CA ARG A 26 6.46 8.09 16.01
C ARG A 26 7.17 6.82 15.57
N VAL A 27 8.37 6.61 16.08
CA VAL A 27 9.21 5.45 15.72
C VAL A 27 8.78 4.24 16.52
N ILE A 28 8.16 3.27 15.85
CA ILE A 28 7.76 1.99 16.45
C ILE A 28 8.99 1.07 16.49
N THR A 29 9.26 0.49 17.64
CA THR A 29 10.45 -0.35 17.90
C THR A 29 10.12 -1.82 18.16
N SER A 30 8.85 -2.20 18.00
CA SER A 30 8.37 -3.58 18.13
C SER A 30 7.67 -4.05 16.84
N PRO A 31 7.38 -5.35 16.69
CA PRO A 31 6.46 -5.82 15.67
C PRO A 31 5.10 -5.12 15.76
N GLN A 32 4.40 -5.05 14.64
CA GLN A 32 3.04 -4.51 14.60
C GLN A 32 2.05 -5.43 15.34
N GLY A 33 1.18 -4.81 16.13
CA GLY A 33 0.17 -5.50 16.92
C GLY A 33 -0.86 -4.51 17.47
N ALA A 34 -1.76 -5.00 18.32
CA ALA A 34 -2.70 -4.13 19.04
C ALA A 34 -1.97 -3.19 20.01
N GLN A 35 -0.86 -3.65 20.57
CA GLN A 35 0.06 -2.90 21.41
C GLN A 35 1.43 -2.90 20.77
N VAL A 36 2.12 -1.76 20.80
CA VAL A 36 3.46 -1.57 20.24
C VAL A 36 4.32 -0.73 21.17
N HIS A 37 5.63 -0.93 21.11
CA HIS A 37 6.59 -0.03 21.75
C HIS A 37 6.96 1.09 20.80
N VAL A 38 6.99 2.31 21.32
CA VAL A 38 7.39 3.52 20.58
C VAL A 38 8.64 4.09 21.28
N GLU A 39 9.57 4.59 20.48
CA GLU A 39 10.79 5.19 20.99
C GLU A 39 10.50 6.29 22.01
N ASN A 40 11.21 6.28 23.14
CA ASN A 40 11.09 7.25 24.24
C ASN A 40 9.72 7.32 24.92
N THR A 41 8.86 6.31 24.75
CA THR A 41 7.57 6.20 25.44
C THR A 41 7.32 4.75 25.90
N ASP A 42 6.34 4.59 26.77
CA ASP A 42 5.84 3.27 27.14
C ASP A 42 5.05 2.61 26.01
N GLU A 43 4.57 1.41 26.26
CA GLU A 43 3.70 0.68 25.35
C GLU A 43 2.43 1.49 25.03
N VAL A 44 2.06 1.55 23.75
CA VAL A 44 0.89 2.27 23.27
C VAL A 44 -0.06 1.35 22.49
N VAL A 45 -1.34 1.64 22.56
CA VAL A 45 -2.37 0.92 21.78
C VAL A 45 -2.49 1.54 20.38
N ILE A 46 -2.45 0.69 19.36
CA ILE A 46 -2.66 1.09 17.96
C ILE A 46 -4.14 0.99 17.61
N MET A 47 -4.74 2.14 17.26
CA MET A 47 -6.16 2.24 16.86
C MET A 47 -6.35 2.52 15.36
N CYS A 48 -5.27 2.64 14.57
CA CYS A 48 -5.32 3.12 13.19
C CYS A 48 -4.49 2.29 12.20
N ALA A 49 -4.13 1.05 12.55
CA ALA A 49 -3.37 0.17 11.67
C ALA A 49 -4.27 -0.53 10.64
N ASN A 50 -3.73 -0.77 9.44
CA ASN A 50 -4.36 -1.60 8.41
C ASN A 50 -4.10 -3.10 8.64
N ASN A 51 -4.02 -3.52 9.89
CA ASN A 51 -3.78 -4.89 10.32
C ASN A 51 -5.09 -5.56 10.80
N TYR A 52 -6.13 -5.45 10.00
CA TYR A 52 -7.51 -5.83 10.37
C TYR A 52 -7.66 -7.28 10.83
N LEU A 53 -6.87 -8.19 10.27
CA LEU A 53 -6.88 -9.62 10.61
C LEU A 53 -5.78 -10.01 11.62
N GLY A 54 -4.95 -9.07 12.06
CA GLY A 54 -3.85 -9.32 12.99
C GLY A 54 -2.72 -10.20 12.41
N LEU A 55 -2.60 -10.29 11.10
CA LEU A 55 -1.69 -11.22 10.43
C LEU A 55 -0.27 -10.68 10.21
N SER A 56 -0.03 -9.39 10.41
CA SER A 56 1.27 -8.78 10.11
C SER A 56 2.45 -9.39 10.90
N SER A 57 2.18 -9.94 12.07
CA SER A 57 3.18 -10.60 12.94
C SER A 57 2.80 -12.06 13.27
N HIS A 58 1.89 -12.66 12.48
CA HIS A 58 1.47 -14.04 12.71
C HIS A 58 2.63 -15.02 12.42
N PRO A 59 2.90 -15.98 13.31
CA PRO A 59 4.06 -16.88 13.18
C PRO A 59 4.07 -17.64 11.85
N ASP A 60 2.93 -18.14 11.39
CA ASP A 60 2.84 -18.91 10.15
C ASP A 60 3.10 -18.06 8.91
N VAL A 61 2.65 -16.78 8.92
CA VAL A 61 2.91 -15.82 7.84
C VAL A 61 4.40 -15.47 7.79
N ILE A 62 5.02 -15.23 8.96
CA ILE A 62 6.46 -14.98 9.08
C ILE A 62 7.24 -16.20 8.57
N LYS A 63 6.84 -17.41 8.97
CA LYS A 63 7.52 -18.64 8.54
C LYS A 63 7.41 -18.81 7.02
N ALA A 64 6.22 -18.69 6.46
CA ALA A 64 6.01 -18.81 5.01
C ALA A 64 6.83 -17.79 4.22
N SER A 65 6.94 -16.54 4.73
CA SER A 65 7.78 -15.51 4.12
C SER A 65 9.27 -15.87 4.13
N LYS A 66 9.76 -16.43 5.23
CA LYS A 66 11.16 -16.90 5.34
C LYS A 66 11.43 -18.06 4.37
N ASP A 67 10.53 -19.05 4.35
CA ASP A 67 10.64 -20.20 3.45
C ASP A 67 10.65 -19.76 1.97
N ALA A 68 9.83 -18.75 1.62
CA ALA A 68 9.84 -18.17 0.28
C ALA A 68 11.13 -17.42 -0.06
N LEU A 69 11.72 -16.69 0.89
CA LEU A 69 13.03 -16.06 0.70
C LEU A 69 14.13 -17.09 0.41
N ASP A 70 14.10 -18.24 1.09
CA ASP A 70 15.09 -19.31 0.89
C ASP A 70 14.93 -19.99 -0.49
N THR A 71 13.72 -20.07 -1.02
CA THR A 71 13.43 -20.77 -2.28
C THR A 71 13.40 -19.85 -3.51
N HIS A 72 12.93 -18.62 -3.37
CA HIS A 72 12.71 -17.66 -4.48
C HIS A 72 13.59 -16.42 -4.41
N GLY A 73 14.33 -16.23 -3.33
CA GLY A 73 15.15 -15.05 -3.10
C GLY A 73 14.34 -13.83 -2.66
N PHE A 74 15.01 -12.68 -2.56
CA PHE A 74 14.42 -11.48 -1.99
C PHE A 74 13.48 -10.73 -2.94
N GLY A 75 13.77 -10.74 -4.23
CA GLY A 75 12.98 -9.97 -5.19
C GLY A 75 13.01 -10.55 -6.61
N MET A 76 11.97 -10.22 -7.36
CA MET A 76 11.77 -10.70 -8.73
C MET A 76 12.66 -10.03 -9.78
N SER A 77 13.30 -8.91 -9.44
CA SER A 77 14.24 -8.15 -10.28
C SER A 77 13.69 -7.71 -11.64
N SER A 78 12.40 -7.82 -11.87
CA SER A 78 11.71 -7.44 -13.11
C SER A 78 10.23 -7.23 -12.89
N VAL A 79 9.59 -6.51 -13.81
CA VAL A 79 8.12 -6.45 -13.88
C VAL A 79 7.54 -7.78 -14.37
N ARG A 80 6.32 -8.08 -13.96
CA ARG A 80 5.70 -9.39 -14.16
C ARG A 80 5.62 -9.83 -15.62
N PHE A 81 5.24 -8.94 -16.53
CA PHE A 81 5.01 -9.30 -17.93
C PHE A 81 6.31 -9.50 -18.74
N ILE A 82 7.49 -9.12 -18.21
CA ILE A 82 8.78 -9.35 -18.87
C ILE A 82 9.39 -10.67 -18.35
N CYS A 83 9.91 -10.67 -17.11
CA CYS A 83 10.52 -11.85 -16.50
C CYS A 83 10.38 -11.90 -14.98
N GLY A 84 9.43 -11.18 -14.39
CA GLY A 84 9.18 -11.10 -12.94
C GLY A 84 8.01 -11.96 -12.45
N THR A 85 7.35 -12.74 -13.30
CA THR A 85 6.30 -13.66 -12.85
C THR A 85 6.90 -14.96 -12.35
N GLN A 86 6.66 -15.27 -11.09
CA GLN A 86 7.04 -16.53 -10.44
C GLN A 86 5.81 -17.42 -10.25
N ASP A 87 6.03 -18.70 -9.99
CA ASP A 87 5.00 -19.70 -9.73
C ASP A 87 4.11 -19.35 -8.52
N ILE A 88 4.70 -18.79 -7.44
CA ILE A 88 3.96 -18.32 -6.26
C ILE A 88 2.93 -17.24 -6.59
N HIS A 89 3.16 -16.39 -7.60
CA HIS A 89 2.15 -15.44 -8.06
C HIS A 89 0.95 -16.19 -8.67
N LYS A 90 1.23 -17.15 -9.55
CA LYS A 90 0.18 -17.93 -10.22
C LYS A 90 -0.58 -18.81 -9.25
N GLU A 91 0.10 -19.36 -8.25
CA GLU A 91 -0.55 -20.15 -7.20
C GLU A 91 -1.50 -19.27 -6.36
N LEU A 92 -1.07 -18.05 -5.98
CA LEU A 92 -1.92 -17.13 -5.23
C LEU A 92 -3.13 -16.68 -6.06
N GLU A 93 -2.93 -16.30 -7.33
CA GLU A 93 -4.02 -15.95 -8.25
C GLU A 93 -5.06 -17.06 -8.34
N ARG A 94 -4.61 -18.30 -8.55
CA ARG A 94 -5.50 -19.48 -8.60
C ARG A 94 -6.28 -19.67 -7.29
N LYS A 95 -5.62 -19.62 -6.13
CA LYS A 95 -6.27 -19.78 -4.83
C LYS A 95 -7.32 -18.70 -4.56
N ILE A 96 -7.06 -17.46 -4.95
CA ILE A 96 -8.02 -16.36 -4.80
C ILE A 96 -9.20 -16.56 -5.75
N ALA A 97 -8.96 -16.94 -7.00
CA ALA A 97 -10.01 -17.22 -7.97
C ALA A 97 -10.92 -18.36 -7.50
N GLU A 98 -10.34 -19.45 -6.98
CA GLU A 98 -11.09 -20.56 -6.40
C GLU A 98 -11.94 -20.12 -5.19
N PHE A 99 -11.38 -19.30 -4.30
CA PHE A 99 -12.08 -18.82 -3.11
C PHE A 99 -13.29 -17.94 -3.45
N TYR A 100 -13.17 -17.07 -4.45
CA TYR A 100 -14.25 -16.18 -4.90
C TYR A 100 -15.13 -16.79 -6.00
N HIS A 101 -14.83 -18.01 -6.48
CA HIS A 101 -15.54 -18.65 -7.59
C HIS A 101 -15.52 -17.83 -8.88
N THR A 102 -14.39 -17.20 -9.17
CA THR A 102 -14.13 -16.45 -10.40
C THR A 102 -13.26 -17.27 -11.36
N GLU A 103 -13.24 -16.89 -12.64
CA GLU A 103 -12.46 -17.59 -13.65
C GLU A 103 -10.96 -17.35 -13.50
N ASP A 104 -10.56 -16.12 -13.09
CA ASP A 104 -9.16 -15.74 -12.89
C ASP A 104 -9.04 -14.60 -11.88
N THR A 105 -7.81 -14.27 -11.50
CA THR A 105 -7.45 -13.19 -10.60
C THR A 105 -6.16 -12.52 -11.09
N ILE A 106 -6.10 -11.20 -10.97
CA ILE A 106 -4.87 -10.43 -11.18
C ILE A 106 -4.41 -9.80 -9.87
N LEU A 107 -3.10 -9.86 -9.59
CA LEU A 107 -2.49 -9.29 -8.40
C LEU A 107 -1.84 -7.94 -8.71
N TYR A 108 -2.02 -6.99 -7.80
CA TYR A 108 -1.33 -5.71 -7.77
C TYR A 108 -0.52 -5.56 -6.48
N ALA A 109 0.55 -4.76 -6.53
CA ALA A 109 1.42 -4.52 -5.38
C ALA A 109 0.73 -3.70 -4.28
N ALA A 110 -0.21 -2.84 -4.65
CA ALA A 110 -0.97 -1.99 -3.73
C ALA A 110 -2.40 -1.74 -4.23
N ALA A 111 -3.29 -1.38 -3.30
CA ALA A 111 -4.66 -0.99 -3.63
C ALA A 111 -4.73 0.22 -4.58
N PHE A 112 -3.80 1.15 -4.46
CA PHE A 112 -3.67 2.29 -5.38
C PHE A 112 -3.44 1.82 -6.83
N ASP A 113 -2.48 0.91 -7.02
CA ASP A 113 -2.16 0.35 -8.34
C ASP A 113 -3.33 -0.45 -8.91
N ALA A 114 -4.06 -1.19 -8.05
CA ALA A 114 -5.25 -1.93 -8.46
C ALA A 114 -6.36 -1.01 -8.96
N ASN A 115 -6.63 0.10 -8.27
CA ASN A 115 -7.64 1.07 -8.71
C ASN A 115 -7.24 1.74 -10.03
N GLY A 116 -6.00 2.20 -10.18
CA GLY A 116 -5.50 2.76 -11.45
C GLY A 116 -5.53 1.74 -12.58
N GLY A 117 -5.12 0.51 -12.30
CA GLY A 117 -5.10 -0.57 -13.27
C GLY A 117 -6.48 -1.11 -13.65
N LEU A 118 -7.52 -0.83 -12.87
CA LEU A 118 -8.89 -1.23 -13.18
C LEU A 118 -9.65 -0.16 -13.99
N PHE A 119 -9.65 1.07 -13.51
CA PHE A 119 -10.52 2.11 -14.07
C PHE A 119 -9.99 2.64 -15.40
N GLU A 120 -8.72 2.93 -15.50
CA GLU A 120 -8.11 3.51 -16.69
C GLU A 120 -8.21 2.61 -17.93
N PRO A 121 -7.92 1.30 -17.87
CA PRO A 121 -8.02 0.44 -19.05
C PRO A 121 -9.44 0.04 -19.46
N LEU A 122 -10.38 0.00 -18.51
CA LEU A 122 -11.72 -0.55 -18.74
C LEU A 122 -12.78 0.50 -19.08
N PHE A 123 -12.59 1.75 -18.67
CA PHE A 123 -13.60 2.79 -18.82
C PHE A 123 -13.12 3.94 -19.71
N GLY A 124 -14.02 4.45 -20.53
CA GLY A 124 -13.80 5.56 -21.45
C GLY A 124 -14.66 6.77 -21.11
N PRO A 125 -14.59 7.82 -21.97
CA PRO A 125 -15.39 9.05 -21.78
C PRO A 125 -16.91 8.85 -21.78
N GLU A 126 -17.38 7.74 -22.34
CA GLU A 126 -18.81 7.39 -22.44
C GLU A 126 -19.31 6.62 -21.20
N ASP A 127 -18.40 6.18 -20.31
CA ASP A 127 -18.73 5.41 -19.14
C ASP A 127 -18.90 6.31 -17.91
N ALA A 128 -19.67 5.83 -16.93
CA ALA A 128 -19.88 6.52 -15.67
C ALA A 128 -19.49 5.62 -14.49
N ILE A 129 -18.68 6.14 -13.58
CA ILE A 129 -18.33 5.48 -12.33
C ILE A 129 -19.22 6.07 -11.23
N ILE A 130 -20.02 5.21 -10.59
CA ILE A 130 -20.86 5.59 -9.45
C ILE A 130 -20.21 5.04 -8.18
N SER A 131 -19.82 5.93 -7.28
CA SER A 131 -19.08 5.61 -6.07
C SER A 131 -19.68 6.31 -4.86
N ASP A 132 -19.52 5.74 -3.67
CA ASP A 132 -19.83 6.41 -2.42
C ASP A 132 -18.86 7.58 -2.18
N GLU A 133 -19.37 8.71 -1.67
CA GLU A 133 -18.58 9.91 -1.37
C GLU A 133 -17.45 9.64 -0.37
N LEU A 134 -17.65 8.70 0.54
CA LEU A 134 -16.70 8.36 1.61
C LEU A 134 -15.73 7.23 1.24
N ASN A 135 -15.75 6.77 0.00
CA ASN A 135 -14.75 5.82 -0.48
C ASN A 135 -13.34 6.41 -0.40
N LEU A 136 -12.35 5.52 -0.29
CA LEU A 136 -10.94 5.93 -0.32
C LEU A 136 -10.69 6.84 -1.52
N SER A 137 -10.04 7.97 -1.28
CA SER A 137 -9.69 8.99 -2.29
C SER A 137 -8.94 8.45 -3.52
N LEU A 138 -8.48 7.22 -3.48
CA LEU A 138 -7.84 6.50 -4.59
C LEU A 138 -8.73 6.45 -5.85
N ILE A 139 -10.05 6.29 -5.70
CA ILE A 139 -11.00 6.30 -6.82
C ILE A 139 -11.07 7.69 -7.46
N HIS A 140 -11.09 8.75 -6.65
CA HIS A 140 -11.15 10.13 -7.12
C HIS A 140 -9.87 10.60 -7.82
N ILE A 141 -8.71 10.03 -7.45
CA ILE A 141 -7.42 10.34 -8.08
C ILE A 141 -7.23 9.59 -9.40
N SER A 142 -7.80 8.39 -9.51
CA SER A 142 -7.73 7.54 -10.70
C SER A 142 -8.74 7.92 -11.80
N GLU A 143 -9.74 8.75 -11.47
CA GLU A 143 -10.66 9.25 -12.49
C GLU A 143 -9.95 10.19 -13.45
N PRO A 144 -10.10 10.01 -14.78
CA PRO A 144 -9.66 11.02 -15.73
C PRO A 144 -10.38 12.32 -15.38
N THR A 145 -9.62 13.35 -15.03
CA THR A 145 -10.12 14.66 -14.63
C THR A 145 -11.20 15.12 -15.62
N ARG A 146 -12.45 15.12 -15.18
CA ARG A 146 -13.51 15.85 -15.87
C ARG A 146 -13.11 17.32 -15.96
N ARG A 147 -12.75 17.77 -17.14
CA ARG A 147 -12.74 19.18 -17.50
C ARG A 147 -14.12 19.61 -17.96
#